data_13d0ad8a969e4e025ef1e170ae80510b
#
_entry.id   13d0ad8a969e4e025ef1e170ae80510b
#
_cell.length_a   1.000
_cell.length_b   1.000
_cell.length_c   1.000
_cell.angle_alpha   90.00
_cell.angle_beta   90.00
_cell.angle_gamma   90.00
#
_symmetry.space_group_name_H-M   'P 1'
#
loop_
_entity.id
_entity.type
_entity.pdbx_description
1 polymer ?
#
loop_
_entity_poly.entity_id
_entity_poly.type
_entity_poly.pdbx_seq_one_letter_code
_entity_poly.pdbx_strand_id
1 'polypeptide(L)'
;MDILIWIIWAGTYLLGAVRFELYIVHMFQQNSYKPKEYWEWLQVTGNIGRLLGKTLYAFISLPLLLLGGRGCMAAACLLNIMTILVNKPRHAKKPLVYTARVKRMLVTTGILFAVAAAVSAVSANVISAAAFPMDIMGKTCAFVLSVLFVLLPVVVFPVNLINHPIEQGINRHYINDAARILKEMPNLTVIGVTG
;
A
#
# COMPACT_ATOMS: atom_id res chain seq x y z
N MET A 1 10.81 8.60 -25.96
CA MET A 1 10.84 9.48 -24.75
C MET A 1 12.11 9.17 -23.97
N ASP A 2 12.72 10.14 -23.32
CA ASP A 2 14.02 9.95 -22.70
C ASP A 2 13.91 9.05 -21.47
N ILE A 3 14.77 8.05 -21.36
CA ILE A 3 14.79 7.10 -20.23
C ILE A 3 14.93 7.81 -18.87
N LEU A 4 15.58 8.98 -18.87
CA LEU A 4 15.75 9.82 -17.68
C LEU A 4 14.41 10.26 -17.09
N ILE A 5 13.43 10.65 -17.91
CA ILE A 5 12.10 11.07 -17.43
C ILE A 5 11.38 9.91 -16.76
N TRP A 6 11.51 8.69 -17.30
CA TRP A 6 10.94 7.49 -16.70
C TRP A 6 11.58 7.14 -15.34
N ILE A 7 12.89 7.30 -15.23
CA ILE A 7 13.62 7.10 -13.97
C ILE A 7 13.16 8.11 -12.91
N ILE A 8 13.04 9.39 -13.27
CA ILE A 8 12.57 10.44 -12.38
C ILE A 8 11.13 10.17 -11.96
N TRP A 9 10.25 9.80 -12.92
CA TRP A 9 8.87 9.46 -12.62
C TRP A 9 8.78 8.28 -11.65
N ALA A 10 9.48 7.19 -11.91
CA ALA A 10 9.50 6.00 -11.07
C ALA A 10 10.01 6.30 -9.65
N GLY A 11 11.09 7.07 -9.52
CA GLY A 11 11.64 7.44 -8.23
C GLY A 11 10.69 8.33 -7.41
N THR A 12 10.10 9.35 -8.04
CA THR A 12 9.12 10.23 -7.36
C THR A 12 7.84 9.48 -7.02
N TYR A 13 7.34 8.63 -7.91
CA TYR A 13 6.20 7.76 -7.66
C TYR A 13 6.44 6.82 -6.46
N LEU A 14 7.55 6.08 -6.47
CA LEU A 14 7.87 5.11 -5.42
C LEU A 14 7.95 5.79 -4.05
N LEU A 15 8.59 6.94 -3.95
CA LEU A 15 8.69 7.68 -2.70
C LEU A 15 7.31 8.15 -2.19
N GLY A 16 6.44 8.60 -3.09
CA GLY A 16 5.07 8.97 -2.78
C GLY A 16 4.24 7.77 -2.31
N ALA A 17 4.35 6.65 -3.03
CA ALA A 17 3.65 5.40 -2.73
C ALA A 17 4.03 4.85 -1.35
N VAL A 18 5.33 4.76 -1.06
CA VAL A 18 5.82 4.31 0.26
C VAL A 18 5.30 5.21 1.39
N ARG A 19 5.33 6.53 1.22
CA ARG A 19 4.82 7.45 2.24
C ARG A 19 3.32 7.28 2.49
N PHE A 20 2.55 7.11 1.42
CA PHE A 20 1.11 6.92 1.54
C PHE A 20 0.78 5.55 2.11
N GLU A 21 1.48 4.51 1.70
CA GLU A 21 1.34 3.17 2.24
C GLU A 21 1.62 3.13 3.74
N LEU A 22 2.71 3.74 4.20
CA LEU A 22 3.02 3.85 5.62
C LEU A 22 1.88 4.54 6.40
N TYR A 23 1.24 5.55 5.82
CA TYR A 23 0.08 6.18 6.43
C TYR A 23 -1.12 5.22 6.51
N ILE A 24 -1.42 4.48 5.43
CA ILE A 24 -2.53 3.52 5.40
C ILE A 24 -2.31 2.37 6.39
N VAL A 25 -1.12 1.79 6.41
CA VAL A 25 -0.76 0.71 7.35
C VAL A 25 -0.80 1.21 8.79
N HIS A 26 -0.38 2.45 9.05
CA HIS A 26 -0.51 3.08 10.36
C HIS A 26 -1.97 3.21 10.80
N MET A 27 -2.87 3.67 9.93
CA MET A 27 -4.30 3.74 10.23
C MET A 27 -4.89 2.35 10.46
N PHE A 28 -4.48 1.35 9.70
CA PHE A 28 -4.90 -0.04 9.88
C PHE A 28 -4.39 -0.62 11.21
N GLN A 29 -3.15 -0.30 11.61
CA GLN A 29 -2.60 -0.65 12.93
C GLN A 29 -3.41 0.00 14.07
N GLN A 30 -3.78 1.27 13.94
CA GLN A 30 -4.60 1.97 14.95
C GLN A 30 -5.99 1.35 15.10
N ASN A 31 -6.54 0.75 14.06
CA ASN A 31 -7.78 -0.02 14.07
C ASN A 31 -7.55 -1.51 14.39
N SER A 32 -6.49 -1.83 15.15
CA SER A 32 -6.16 -3.17 15.67
C SER A 32 -6.04 -4.23 14.58
N TYR A 33 -5.74 -3.85 13.35
CA TYR A 33 -5.70 -4.71 12.15
C TYR A 33 -7.03 -5.43 11.86
N LYS A 34 -8.14 -4.88 12.32
CA LYS A 34 -9.47 -5.44 12.07
C LYS A 34 -10.10 -4.78 10.85
N PRO A 35 -10.43 -5.57 9.80
CA PRO A 35 -10.99 -5.03 8.57
C PRO A 35 -12.28 -4.24 8.77
N LYS A 36 -13.16 -4.72 9.67
CA LYS A 36 -14.44 -4.06 9.99
C LYS A 36 -14.22 -2.66 10.60
N GLU A 37 -13.39 -2.56 11.62
CA GLU A 37 -13.11 -1.27 12.30
C GLU A 37 -12.42 -0.28 11.36
N TYR A 38 -11.51 -0.78 10.51
CA TYR A 38 -10.87 0.05 9.50
C TYR A 38 -11.87 0.49 8.42
N TRP A 39 -12.81 -0.36 8.01
CA TRP A 39 -13.86 0.00 7.08
C TRP A 39 -14.79 1.08 7.64
N GLU A 40 -15.22 0.95 8.90
CA GLU A 40 -15.99 1.97 9.60
C GLU A 40 -15.22 3.29 9.68
N TRP A 41 -13.92 3.24 9.98
CA TRP A 41 -13.05 4.42 9.95
C TRP A 41 -12.99 5.06 8.56
N LEU A 42 -12.91 4.27 7.47
CA LEU A 42 -12.92 4.77 6.10
C LEU A 42 -14.21 5.53 5.77
N GLN A 43 -15.36 5.07 6.26
CA GLN A 43 -16.68 5.65 5.95
C GLN A 43 -16.90 7.02 6.60
N VAL A 44 -16.12 7.40 7.59
CA VAL A 44 -16.20 8.73 8.20
C VAL A 44 -15.81 9.79 7.18
N THR A 45 -16.73 10.70 6.85
CA THR A 45 -16.58 11.73 5.80
C THR A 45 -15.27 12.51 5.90
N GLY A 46 -14.85 12.86 7.12
CA GLY A 46 -13.57 13.57 7.32
C GLY A 46 -12.34 12.74 6.97
N ASN A 47 -12.40 11.40 7.06
CA ASN A 47 -11.30 10.53 6.69
C ASN A 47 -11.25 10.31 5.19
N ILE A 48 -12.39 10.14 4.53
CA ILE A 48 -12.47 10.11 3.05
C ILE A 48 -11.87 11.40 2.46
N GLY A 49 -12.27 12.56 2.96
CA GLY A 49 -11.73 13.84 2.50
C GLY A 49 -10.21 13.95 2.66
N ARG A 50 -9.66 13.45 3.78
CA ARG A 50 -8.20 13.39 3.99
C ARG A 50 -7.51 12.45 2.99
N LEU A 51 -8.09 11.30 2.71
CA LEU A 51 -7.56 10.32 1.76
C LEU A 51 -7.60 10.88 0.34
N LEU A 52 -8.73 11.46 -0.07
CA LEU A 52 -8.85 12.13 -1.36
C LEU A 52 -7.82 13.26 -1.52
N GLY A 53 -7.62 14.09 -0.49
CA GLY A 53 -6.57 15.12 -0.50
C GLY A 53 -5.16 14.54 -0.65
N LYS A 54 -4.90 13.35 -0.10
CA LYS A 54 -3.59 12.65 -0.22
C LYS A 54 -3.36 12.01 -1.59
N THR A 55 -4.42 11.62 -2.29
CA THR A 55 -4.37 10.95 -3.59
C THR A 55 -4.68 11.89 -4.76
N LEU A 56 -5.14 13.11 -4.50
CA LEU A 56 -5.63 14.05 -5.50
C LEU A 56 -4.64 14.27 -6.65
N TYR A 57 -3.38 14.53 -6.32
CA TYR A 57 -2.36 14.81 -7.35
C TYR A 57 -2.03 13.57 -8.18
N ALA A 58 -2.03 12.38 -7.57
CA ALA A 58 -1.88 11.12 -8.28
C ALA A 58 -3.07 10.88 -9.23
N PHE A 59 -4.29 11.18 -8.77
CA PHE A 59 -5.50 11.10 -9.61
C PHE A 59 -5.42 12.07 -10.80
N ILE A 60 -5.02 13.32 -10.59
CA ILE A 60 -4.85 14.31 -11.66
C ILE A 60 -3.74 13.90 -12.64
N SER A 61 -2.75 13.13 -12.23
CA SER A 61 -1.68 12.65 -13.11
C SER A 61 -2.15 11.58 -14.11
N LEU A 62 -3.25 10.86 -13.84
CA LEU A 62 -3.74 9.77 -14.70
C LEU A 62 -4.00 10.21 -16.16
N PRO A 63 -4.78 11.27 -16.46
CA PRO A 63 -4.98 11.71 -17.82
C PRO A 63 -3.69 12.19 -18.51
N LEU A 64 -2.75 12.78 -17.77
CA LEU A 64 -1.47 13.19 -18.31
C LEU A 64 -0.62 12.01 -18.77
N LEU A 65 -0.67 10.89 -18.02
CA LEU A 65 0.01 9.65 -18.40
C LEU A 65 -0.60 9.04 -19.67
N LEU A 66 -1.91 9.14 -19.86
CA LEU A 66 -2.59 8.66 -21.07
C LEU A 66 -2.30 9.52 -22.29
N LEU A 67 -2.34 10.86 -22.15
CA LEU A 67 -2.03 11.79 -23.24
C LEU A 67 -0.60 11.63 -23.73
N GLY A 68 0.34 11.40 -22.81
CA GLY A 68 1.75 11.22 -23.12
C GLY A 68 2.44 12.51 -23.58
N GLY A 69 3.68 12.35 -24.08
CA GLY A 69 4.51 13.47 -24.44
C GLY A 69 5.40 13.97 -23.29
N ARG A 70 6.51 14.64 -23.63
CA ARG A 70 7.52 15.09 -22.64
C ARG A 70 6.93 16.05 -21.62
N GLY A 71 6.09 17.00 -22.05
CA GLY A 71 5.45 17.98 -21.18
C GLY A 71 4.48 17.33 -20.18
N CYS A 72 3.66 16.38 -20.63
CA CYS A 72 2.72 15.65 -19.76
C CYS A 72 3.46 14.79 -18.73
N MET A 73 4.55 14.15 -19.12
CA MET A 73 5.37 13.35 -18.20
C MET A 73 6.08 14.22 -17.17
N ALA A 74 6.62 15.37 -17.58
CA ALA A 74 7.22 16.33 -16.65
C ALA A 74 6.17 16.85 -15.65
N ALA A 75 4.96 17.17 -16.12
CA ALA A 75 3.85 17.54 -15.25
C ALA A 75 3.45 16.42 -14.29
N ALA A 76 3.40 15.17 -14.75
CA ALA A 76 3.14 14.01 -13.88
C ALA A 76 4.23 13.83 -12.80
N CYS A 77 5.52 14.06 -13.13
CA CYS A 77 6.60 14.07 -12.14
C CYS A 77 6.40 15.17 -11.08
N LEU A 78 6.01 16.37 -11.49
CA LEU A 78 5.70 17.48 -10.56
C LEU A 78 4.52 17.11 -9.64
N LEU A 79 3.47 16.49 -10.17
CA LEU A 79 2.33 16.02 -9.37
C LEU A 79 2.74 14.91 -8.38
N ASN A 80 3.64 14.01 -8.77
CA ASN A 80 4.21 13.04 -7.84
C ASN A 80 4.99 13.72 -6.71
N ILE A 81 5.75 14.77 -6.99
CA ILE A 81 6.43 15.58 -5.97
C ILE A 81 5.40 16.21 -5.02
N MET A 82 4.30 16.77 -5.54
CA MET A 82 3.21 17.29 -4.69
C MET A 82 2.59 16.19 -3.83
N THR A 83 2.41 14.99 -4.38
CA THR A 83 1.94 13.81 -3.63
C THR A 83 2.90 13.48 -2.48
N ILE A 84 4.21 13.53 -2.71
CA ILE A 84 5.24 13.32 -1.67
C ILE A 84 5.11 14.36 -0.55
N LEU A 85 4.92 15.64 -0.89
CA LEU A 85 4.81 16.73 0.06
C LEU A 85 3.54 16.63 0.92
N VAL A 86 2.40 16.31 0.30
CA VAL A 86 1.12 16.13 1.02
C VAL A 86 1.15 14.90 1.94
N ASN A 87 1.87 13.85 1.53
CA ASN A 87 2.03 12.63 2.32
C ASN A 87 3.24 12.68 3.28
N LYS A 88 3.78 13.87 3.57
CA LYS A 88 4.85 14.03 4.55
C LYS A 88 4.41 13.48 5.91
N PRO A 89 5.27 12.70 6.59
CA PRO A 89 5.00 12.20 7.93
C PRO A 89 4.68 13.36 8.89
N ARG A 90 3.62 13.21 9.68
CA ARG A 90 3.25 14.15 10.74
C ARG A 90 3.49 13.50 12.10
N HIS A 91 3.82 14.31 13.10
CA HIS A 91 3.89 13.81 14.46
C HIS A 91 2.50 13.29 14.88
N ALA A 92 2.43 11.99 15.12
CA ALA A 92 1.22 11.33 15.60
C ALA A 92 1.34 11.08 17.11
N LYS A 93 0.20 11.19 17.83
CA LYS A 93 0.15 10.86 19.28
C LYS A 93 0.58 9.41 19.55
N LYS A 94 0.26 8.49 18.63
CA LYS A 94 0.72 7.10 18.64
C LYS A 94 1.50 6.87 17.34
N PRO A 95 2.84 6.76 17.37
CA PRO A 95 3.65 6.54 16.17
C PRO A 95 3.43 5.13 15.62
N LEU A 96 3.72 4.94 14.32
CA LEU A 96 3.74 3.63 13.69
C LEU A 96 4.81 2.75 14.33
N VAL A 97 4.41 1.59 14.81
CA VAL A 97 5.35 0.58 15.35
C VAL A 97 5.64 -0.46 14.26
N TYR A 98 6.90 -0.58 13.88
CA TYR A 98 7.35 -1.52 12.84
C TYR A 98 7.40 -2.98 13.35
N THR A 99 6.24 -3.53 13.66
CA THR A 99 6.09 -4.94 14.03
C THR A 99 6.38 -5.86 12.85
N ALA A 100 6.61 -7.15 13.11
CA ALA A 100 6.78 -8.16 12.06
C ALA A 100 5.55 -8.21 11.12
N ARG A 101 4.34 -7.97 11.66
CA ARG A 101 3.09 -7.88 10.89
C ARG A 101 3.11 -6.68 9.92
N VAL A 102 3.49 -5.49 10.39
CA VAL A 102 3.63 -4.30 9.54
C VAL A 102 4.63 -4.56 8.41
N LYS A 103 5.80 -5.12 8.74
CA LYS A 103 6.82 -5.43 7.73
C LYS A 103 6.31 -6.40 6.66
N ARG A 104 5.57 -7.45 7.06
CA ARG A 104 4.94 -8.38 6.10
C ARG A 104 3.93 -7.68 5.21
N MET A 105 3.08 -6.82 5.76
CA MET A 105 2.10 -6.05 4.98
C MET A 105 2.80 -5.17 3.93
N LEU A 106 3.83 -4.43 4.31
CA LEU A 106 4.61 -3.59 3.39
C LEU A 106 5.24 -4.42 2.26
N VAL A 107 5.84 -5.57 2.59
CA VAL A 107 6.43 -6.47 1.60
C VAL A 107 5.34 -7.03 0.66
N THR A 108 4.20 -7.48 1.20
CA THR A 108 3.09 -8.02 0.39
C THR A 108 2.52 -6.96 -0.56
N THR A 109 2.35 -5.72 -0.10
CA THR A 109 1.94 -4.60 -0.96
C THR A 109 2.97 -4.36 -2.06
N GLY A 110 4.26 -4.31 -1.72
CA GLY A 110 5.34 -4.15 -2.70
C GLY A 110 5.33 -5.25 -3.76
N ILE A 111 5.12 -6.51 -3.37
CA ILE A 111 4.99 -7.64 -4.30
C ILE A 111 3.77 -7.46 -5.21
N LEU A 112 2.61 -7.06 -4.66
CA LEU A 112 1.41 -6.81 -5.47
C LEU A 112 1.64 -5.73 -6.52
N PHE A 113 2.31 -4.63 -6.15
CA PHE A 113 2.65 -3.56 -7.09
C PHE A 113 3.64 -4.05 -8.15
N ALA A 114 4.65 -4.83 -7.77
CA ALA A 114 5.61 -5.41 -8.71
C ALA A 114 4.95 -6.37 -9.70
N VAL A 115 4.05 -7.23 -9.21
CA VAL A 115 3.26 -8.15 -10.07
C VAL A 115 2.36 -7.38 -11.01
N ALA A 116 1.66 -6.35 -10.53
CA ALA A 116 0.81 -5.51 -11.38
C ALA A 116 1.61 -4.80 -12.46
N ALA A 117 2.79 -4.28 -12.14
CA ALA A 117 3.71 -3.69 -13.12
C ALA A 117 4.16 -4.72 -14.16
N ALA A 118 4.56 -5.92 -13.73
CA ALA A 118 4.98 -6.98 -14.64
C ALA A 118 3.85 -7.44 -15.58
N VAL A 119 2.65 -7.67 -15.02
CA VAL A 119 1.47 -8.06 -15.79
C VAL A 119 1.10 -6.97 -16.81
N SER A 120 1.10 -5.70 -16.41
CA SER A 120 0.80 -4.59 -17.32
C SER A 120 1.85 -4.44 -18.42
N ALA A 121 3.13 -4.68 -18.13
CA ALA A 121 4.20 -4.69 -19.12
C ALA A 121 4.02 -5.83 -20.13
N VAL A 122 3.73 -7.05 -19.66
CA VAL A 122 3.50 -8.21 -20.52
C VAL A 122 2.25 -8.01 -21.38
N SER A 123 1.14 -7.57 -20.80
CA SER A 123 -0.11 -7.34 -21.55
C SER A 123 0.05 -6.27 -22.62
N ALA A 124 0.77 -5.19 -22.32
CA ALA A 124 1.08 -4.16 -23.32
C ALA A 124 1.89 -4.72 -24.51
N ASN A 125 2.84 -5.62 -24.26
CA ASN A 125 3.61 -6.28 -25.33
C ASN A 125 2.77 -7.25 -26.17
N VAL A 126 1.87 -8.03 -25.54
CA VAL A 126 1.02 -9.01 -26.22
C VAL A 126 -0.03 -8.34 -27.11
N ILE A 127 -0.67 -7.28 -26.61
CA ILE A 127 -1.73 -6.55 -27.35
C ILE A 127 -1.13 -5.84 -28.57
N SER A 128 0.14 -5.54 -28.55
CA SER A 128 0.81 -4.76 -29.57
C SER A 128 1.78 -5.56 -30.42
N ALA A 129 1.40 -6.73 -30.90
CA ALA A 129 2.19 -7.64 -31.73
C ALA A 129 2.91 -7.01 -32.97
N ALA A 130 2.80 -5.71 -33.17
CA ALA A 130 3.51 -4.93 -34.19
C ALA A 130 4.27 -3.79 -33.52
N ALA A 131 5.61 -3.93 -33.47
CA ALA A 131 6.61 -2.87 -33.25
C ALA A 131 6.25 -1.81 -32.19
N PHE A 132 6.41 -2.17 -30.89
CA PHE A 132 6.09 -1.20 -29.85
C PHE A 132 7.30 -0.44 -29.33
N PRO A 133 7.23 0.90 -29.30
CA PRO A 133 8.16 1.70 -28.55
C PRO A 133 7.96 1.46 -27.05
N MET A 134 9.06 1.35 -26.27
CA MET A 134 9.10 1.30 -24.79
C MET A 134 8.16 2.31 -24.12
N ASP A 135 7.70 3.28 -24.86
CA ASP A 135 6.86 4.38 -24.45
C ASP A 135 5.44 3.93 -24.05
N ILE A 136 4.82 3.00 -24.78
CA ILE A 136 3.45 2.54 -24.45
C ILE A 136 3.47 1.58 -23.27
N MET A 137 4.45 0.69 -23.21
CA MET A 137 4.66 -0.18 -22.07
C MET A 137 4.84 0.64 -20.79
N GLY A 138 5.72 1.66 -20.84
CA GLY A 138 5.94 2.56 -19.72
C GLY A 138 4.68 3.31 -19.29
N LYS A 139 3.90 3.85 -20.24
CA LYS A 139 2.62 4.54 -19.96
C LYS A 139 1.60 3.60 -19.33
N THR A 140 1.44 2.39 -19.84
CA THR A 140 0.51 1.40 -19.30
C THR A 140 0.88 1.02 -17.86
N CYS A 141 2.16 0.73 -17.61
CA CYS A 141 2.65 0.45 -16.25
C CYS A 141 2.41 1.65 -15.32
N ALA A 142 2.77 2.86 -15.75
CA ALA A 142 2.61 4.06 -14.96
C ALA A 142 1.13 4.33 -14.62
N PHE A 143 0.23 4.14 -15.58
CA PHE A 143 -1.20 4.28 -15.36
C PHE A 143 -1.72 3.27 -14.34
N VAL A 144 -1.42 1.96 -14.52
CA VAL A 144 -1.85 0.90 -13.60
C VAL A 144 -1.33 1.14 -12.19
N LEU A 145 -0.07 1.49 -12.05
CA LEU A 145 0.53 1.79 -10.74
C LEU A 145 -0.12 3.02 -10.09
N SER A 146 -0.44 4.07 -10.86
CA SER A 146 -1.13 5.25 -10.33
C SER A 146 -2.56 4.95 -9.90
N VAL A 147 -3.29 4.07 -10.60
CA VAL A 147 -4.60 3.58 -10.17
C VAL A 147 -4.48 2.80 -8.86
N LEU A 148 -3.51 1.90 -8.74
CA LEU A 148 -3.26 1.16 -7.51
C LEU A 148 -2.89 2.08 -6.35
N PHE A 149 -2.14 3.15 -6.60
CA PHE A 149 -1.83 4.16 -5.59
C PHE A 149 -3.11 4.81 -5.04
N VAL A 150 -4.03 5.21 -5.91
CA VAL A 150 -5.31 5.81 -5.50
C VAL A 150 -6.16 4.80 -4.70
N LEU A 151 -6.08 3.52 -5.06
CA LEU A 151 -6.81 2.43 -4.41
C LEU A 151 -6.10 1.86 -3.16
N LEU A 152 -4.92 2.34 -2.77
CA LEU A 152 -4.18 1.84 -1.60
C LEU A 152 -5.03 1.69 -0.32
N PRO A 153 -5.95 2.63 0.01
CA PRO A 153 -6.83 2.46 1.16
C PRO A 153 -7.69 1.19 1.12
N VAL A 154 -7.97 0.69 -0.08
CA VAL A 154 -8.74 -0.54 -0.28
C VAL A 154 -7.82 -1.75 -0.45
N VAL A 155 -6.65 -1.57 -1.06
CA VAL A 155 -5.64 -2.63 -1.27
C VAL A 155 -5.17 -3.25 0.04
N VAL A 156 -5.25 -2.55 1.15
CA VAL A 156 -4.91 -3.09 2.47
C VAL A 156 -5.76 -4.32 2.87
N PHE A 157 -7.00 -4.45 2.36
CA PHE A 157 -7.87 -5.60 2.64
C PHE A 157 -7.34 -6.89 2.02
N PRO A 158 -7.09 -6.98 0.70
CA PRO A 158 -6.47 -8.17 0.11
C PRO A 158 -5.07 -8.44 0.67
N VAL A 159 -4.28 -7.41 0.97
CA VAL A 159 -2.97 -7.58 1.65
C VAL A 159 -3.14 -8.25 3.01
N ASN A 160 -4.10 -7.81 3.82
CA ASN A 160 -4.38 -8.43 5.11
C ASN A 160 -4.90 -9.87 4.94
N LEU A 161 -5.74 -10.13 3.94
CA LEU A 161 -6.25 -11.47 3.64
C LEU A 161 -5.12 -12.44 3.26
N ILE A 162 -4.19 -12.03 2.41
CA ILE A 162 -3.02 -12.82 2.01
C ILE A 162 -2.13 -13.16 3.22
N ASN A 163 -1.96 -12.20 4.15
CA ASN A 163 -1.15 -12.40 5.34
C ASN A 163 -1.88 -13.16 6.46
N HIS A 164 -3.20 -13.29 6.40
CA HIS A 164 -4.03 -13.88 7.46
C HIS A 164 -3.63 -15.32 7.85
N PRO A 165 -3.35 -16.26 6.93
CA PRO A 165 -2.94 -17.61 7.32
C PRO A 165 -1.61 -17.64 8.08
N ILE A 166 -0.67 -16.75 7.74
CA ILE A 166 0.61 -16.62 8.45
C ILE A 166 0.36 -16.12 9.88
N GLU A 167 -0.50 -15.10 10.03
CA GLU A 167 -0.87 -14.56 11.35
C GLU A 167 -1.56 -15.62 12.21
N GLN A 168 -2.46 -16.42 11.63
CA GLN A 168 -3.10 -17.51 12.35
C GLN A 168 -2.08 -18.58 12.81
N GLY A 169 -1.11 -18.93 11.96
CA GLY A 169 -0.05 -19.86 12.33
C GLY A 169 0.79 -19.35 13.50
N ILE A 170 1.18 -18.09 13.46
CA ILE A 170 1.93 -17.45 14.55
C ILE A 170 1.11 -17.43 15.84
N ASN A 171 -0.15 -17.03 15.78
CA ASN A 171 -1.03 -16.99 16.96
C ASN A 171 -1.21 -18.39 17.57
N ARG A 172 -1.43 -19.42 16.74
CA ARG A 172 -1.52 -20.81 17.20
C ARG A 172 -0.24 -21.26 17.90
N HIS A 173 0.92 -20.90 17.35
CA HIS A 173 2.20 -21.23 17.96
C HIS A 173 2.31 -20.63 19.37
N TYR A 174 2.03 -19.35 19.54
CA TYR A 174 2.08 -18.71 20.86
C TYR A 174 1.04 -19.27 21.84
N ILE A 175 -0.19 -19.57 21.39
CA ILE A 175 -1.21 -20.19 22.21
C ILE A 175 -0.78 -21.59 22.69
N ASN A 176 -0.22 -22.39 21.78
CA ASN A 176 0.26 -23.73 22.12
C ASN A 176 1.46 -23.69 23.09
N ASP A 177 2.38 -22.74 22.88
CA ASP A 177 3.53 -22.57 23.78
C ASP A 177 3.10 -22.11 25.17
N ALA A 178 2.18 -21.13 25.27
CA ALA A 178 1.58 -20.72 26.53
C ALA A 178 0.84 -21.86 27.23
N ALA A 179 0.08 -22.67 26.48
CA ALA A 179 -0.61 -23.85 27.03
C ALA A 179 0.37 -24.91 27.56
N ARG A 180 1.53 -25.08 26.88
CA ARG A 180 2.59 -25.97 27.35
C ARG A 180 3.19 -25.48 28.67
N ILE A 181 3.57 -24.19 28.73
CA ILE A 181 4.13 -23.58 29.94
C ILE A 181 3.16 -23.70 31.13
N LEU A 182 1.85 -23.43 30.91
CA LEU A 182 0.84 -23.55 31.94
C LEU A 182 0.69 -25.01 32.47
N LYS A 183 0.83 -26.02 31.60
CA LYS A 183 0.79 -27.43 32.01
C LYS A 183 2.00 -27.85 32.87
N GLU A 184 3.15 -27.19 32.68
CA GLU A 184 4.37 -27.43 33.43
C GLU A 184 4.34 -26.78 34.84
N MET A 185 3.27 -26.00 35.15
CA MET A 185 3.08 -25.31 36.43
C MET A 185 1.96 -25.97 37.27
N PRO A 186 2.19 -27.11 37.95
CA PRO A 186 1.13 -27.89 38.64
C PRO A 186 0.48 -27.15 39.79
N ASN A 187 1.12 -26.12 40.35
CA ASN A 187 0.61 -25.35 41.50
C ASN A 187 -0.05 -24.02 41.09
N LEU A 188 -0.31 -23.81 39.79
CA LEU A 188 -0.91 -22.58 39.30
C LEU A 188 -2.43 -22.57 39.54
N THR A 189 -2.89 -21.61 40.33
CA THR A 189 -4.32 -21.34 40.48
C THR A 189 -4.76 -20.26 39.52
N VAL A 190 -5.61 -20.59 38.55
CA VAL A 190 -6.16 -19.63 37.56
C VAL A 190 -7.47 -19.06 38.10
N ILE A 191 -7.51 -17.77 38.37
CA ILE A 191 -8.71 -17.05 38.77
C ILE A 191 -9.22 -16.24 37.58
N GLY A 192 -10.39 -16.60 37.05
CA GLY A 192 -11.08 -15.83 36.01
C GLY A 192 -11.89 -14.71 36.63
N VAL A 193 -11.57 -13.46 36.31
CA VAL A 193 -12.39 -12.30 36.68
C VAL A 193 -13.17 -11.88 35.43
N THR A 194 -14.49 -12.05 35.47
CA THR A 194 -15.42 -11.54 34.46
C THR A 194 -15.96 -10.21 34.92
N GLY A 195 -15.73 -9.15 34.12
CA GLY A 195 -16.27 -7.81 34.32
C GLY A 195 -17.35 -7.50 33.30
#